data_8798fb94688bcd749657b54edb7be913
#
_entry.id   8798fb94688bcd749657b54edb7be913
#
_cell.length_a   1.000
_cell.length_b   1.000
_cell.length_c   1.000
_cell.angle_alpha   90.00
_cell.angle_beta   90.00
_cell.angle_gamma   90.00
#
_symmetry.space_group_name_H-M   'P 1'
#
loop_
_entity.id
_entity.type
_entity.pdbx_description
1 polymer ?
#
loop_
_entity_poly.entity_id
_entity_poly.type
_entity_poly.pdbx_seq_one_letter_code
_entity_poly.pdbx_strand_id
1 'polypeptide(L)'
;MPDSIKVSASLEDYLEAIYHTVEAKGAARAKDIVMRMGVHNSSVTQALRSLSEKKLVNYAPYDVITLTDSGERIALDVVKRHTTLSEFLNKVLGLDAATSDEGACRMEHAISGEILDRLVKFVQYF
;
A
#
# COMPACT_ATOMS: atom_id res chain seq x y z
N MET A 1 16.72 11.35 -2.68
CA MET A 1 17.17 10.47 -2.45
C MET A 1 17.11 9.58 -3.35
N PRO A 2 17.80 9.36 -3.76
CA PRO A 2 17.97 8.67 -4.78
C PRO A 2 17.66 7.36 -4.58
N ASP A 3 17.95 6.97 -3.81
CA ASP A 3 17.74 5.81 -3.45
C ASP A 3 16.36 5.52 -3.46
N SER A 4 15.58 6.19 -4.07
CA SER A 4 14.26 5.83 -4.15
C SER A 4 14.14 4.59 -4.96
N ILE A 5 13.78 3.55 -4.34
CA ILE A 5 13.49 2.31 -5.00
C ILE A 5 12.19 2.50 -5.74
N LYS A 6 12.22 2.34 -7.05
CA LYS A 6 11.01 2.46 -7.82
C LYS A 6 10.21 1.18 -7.72
N VAL A 7 8.98 1.32 -7.27
CA VAL A 7 8.09 0.19 -7.08
C VAL A 7 6.85 0.44 -7.92
N SER A 8 6.42 -0.56 -8.68
CA SER A 8 5.22 -0.41 -9.50
C SER A 8 3.98 -0.28 -8.62
N ALA A 9 2.90 0.24 -9.21
CA ALA A 9 1.62 0.35 -8.50
C ALA A 9 1.17 -1.01 -7.97
N SER A 10 1.35 -2.06 -8.77
CA SER A 10 0.97 -3.39 -8.35
C SER A 10 1.75 -3.84 -7.12
N LEU A 11 3.07 -3.62 -7.10
CA LEU A 11 3.89 -4.02 -5.96
C LEU A 11 3.59 -3.17 -4.74
N GLU A 12 3.22 -1.90 -4.93
CA GLU A 12 2.79 -1.05 -3.82
C GLU A 12 1.51 -1.61 -3.19
N ASP A 13 0.58 -2.10 -4.02
CA ASP A 13 -0.63 -2.72 -3.50
C ASP A 13 -0.31 -3.96 -2.65
N TYR A 14 0.67 -4.76 -3.09
CA TYR A 14 1.09 -5.92 -2.30
C TYR A 14 1.72 -5.50 -0.98
N LEU A 15 2.55 -4.47 -0.99
CA LEU A 15 3.15 -3.97 0.26
C LEU A 15 2.09 -3.46 1.21
N GLU A 16 1.09 -2.77 0.70
CA GLU A 16 -0.02 -2.28 1.51
C GLU A 16 -0.81 -3.44 2.11
N ALA A 17 -1.09 -4.47 1.29
CA ALA A 17 -1.82 -5.66 1.76
C ALA A 17 -1.03 -6.38 2.87
N ILE A 18 0.28 -6.51 2.71
CA ILE A 18 1.12 -7.13 3.72
C ILE A 18 1.09 -6.31 5.01
N TYR A 19 1.21 -4.98 4.88
CA TYR A 19 1.19 -4.09 6.03
C TYR A 19 -0.11 -4.25 6.82
N HIS A 20 -1.25 -4.19 6.14
CA HIS A 20 -2.55 -4.32 6.82
C HIS A 20 -2.72 -5.70 7.45
N THR A 21 -2.23 -6.75 6.80
CA THR A 21 -2.33 -8.10 7.34
C THR A 21 -1.48 -8.24 8.61
N VAL A 22 -0.26 -7.71 8.59
CA VAL A 22 0.60 -7.75 9.76
C VAL A 22 -0.02 -6.96 10.91
N GLU A 23 -0.60 -5.79 10.62
CA GLU A 23 -1.25 -4.99 11.65
C GLU A 23 -2.46 -5.70 12.25
N ALA A 24 -3.20 -6.43 11.44
CA ALA A 24 -4.42 -7.09 11.91
C ALA A 24 -4.14 -8.44 12.61
N LYS A 25 -3.15 -9.19 12.15
CA LYS A 25 -2.92 -10.55 12.62
C LYS A 25 -1.55 -10.77 13.26
N GLY A 26 -0.68 -9.81 13.24
CA GLY A 26 0.68 -9.92 13.78
C GLY A 26 1.67 -10.55 12.82
N ALA A 27 1.22 -11.23 11.78
CA ALA A 27 2.07 -11.83 10.77
C ALA A 27 1.27 -12.04 9.51
N ALA A 28 1.95 -12.16 8.38
CA ALA A 28 1.30 -12.40 7.09
C ALA A 28 1.85 -13.67 6.47
N ARG A 29 0.98 -14.41 5.80
CA ARG A 29 1.37 -15.57 5.01
C ARG A 29 0.81 -15.39 3.62
N ALA A 30 1.37 -16.10 2.65
CA ALA A 30 0.95 -15.96 1.25
C ALA A 30 -0.57 -16.13 1.11
N LYS A 31 -1.17 -17.08 1.82
CA LYS A 31 -2.61 -17.32 1.71
C LYS A 31 -3.42 -16.11 2.17
N ASP A 32 -2.92 -15.36 3.16
CA ASP A 32 -3.62 -14.18 3.65
C ASP A 32 -3.65 -13.11 2.56
N ILE A 33 -2.56 -13.00 1.81
CA ILE A 33 -2.47 -12.00 0.75
C ILE A 33 -3.36 -12.40 -0.43
N VAL A 34 -3.38 -13.71 -0.77
CA VAL A 34 -4.28 -14.21 -1.79
C VAL A 34 -5.72 -13.84 -1.46
N MET A 35 -6.13 -14.08 -0.20
CA MET A 35 -7.51 -13.80 0.21
C MET A 35 -7.82 -12.32 0.22
N ARG A 36 -6.89 -11.51 0.73
CA ARG A 36 -7.13 -10.07 0.83
C ARG A 36 -7.20 -9.40 -0.54
N MET A 37 -6.37 -9.81 -1.47
CA MET A 37 -6.29 -9.17 -2.77
C MET A 37 -7.15 -9.82 -3.85
N GLY A 38 -7.62 -11.04 -3.60
CA GLY A 38 -8.45 -11.73 -4.58
C GLY A 38 -7.69 -12.10 -5.86
N VAL A 39 -6.43 -12.49 -5.72
CA VAL A 39 -5.59 -12.85 -6.85
C VAL A 39 -5.12 -14.30 -6.73
N HIS A 40 -4.49 -14.82 -7.79
CA HIS A 40 -4.01 -16.20 -7.79
C HIS A 40 -2.75 -16.37 -6.94
N ASN A 41 -2.55 -17.57 -6.41
CA ASN A 41 -1.35 -17.91 -5.67
C ASN A 41 -0.08 -17.60 -6.44
N SER A 42 -0.06 -17.89 -7.74
CA SER A 42 1.12 -17.67 -8.57
C SER A 42 1.46 -16.18 -8.65
N SER A 43 0.44 -15.31 -8.68
CA SER A 43 0.66 -13.87 -8.70
C SER A 43 1.30 -13.41 -7.40
N VAL A 44 0.81 -13.93 -6.27
CA VAL A 44 1.35 -13.56 -4.96
C VAL A 44 2.80 -14.04 -4.83
N THR A 45 3.08 -15.29 -5.23
CA THR A 45 4.43 -15.84 -5.16
C THR A 45 5.40 -15.00 -5.99
N GLN A 46 4.96 -14.61 -7.20
CA GLN A 46 5.80 -13.81 -8.08
C GLN A 46 6.07 -12.44 -7.48
N ALA A 47 5.04 -11.81 -6.93
CA ALA A 47 5.18 -10.50 -6.30
C ALA A 47 6.09 -10.56 -5.08
N LEU A 48 5.93 -11.60 -4.23
CA LEU A 48 6.77 -11.76 -3.06
C LEU A 48 8.24 -11.96 -3.43
N ARG A 49 8.47 -12.73 -4.50
CA ARG A 49 9.83 -12.94 -4.98
C ARG A 49 10.45 -11.63 -5.45
N SER A 50 9.69 -10.84 -6.21
CA SER A 50 10.15 -9.55 -6.69
C SER A 50 10.44 -8.60 -5.53
N LEU A 51 9.53 -8.54 -4.56
CA LEU A 51 9.71 -7.67 -3.39
C LEU A 51 10.89 -8.12 -2.53
N SER A 52 11.12 -9.43 -2.45
CA SER A 52 12.25 -9.97 -1.71
C SER A 52 13.58 -9.60 -2.39
N GLU A 53 13.60 -9.66 -3.72
CA GLU A 53 14.79 -9.27 -4.49
C GLU A 53 15.11 -7.79 -4.31
N LYS A 54 14.09 -6.97 -4.13
CA LYS A 54 14.26 -5.55 -3.88
C LYS A 54 14.51 -5.24 -2.40
N LYS A 55 14.58 -6.28 -1.57
CA LYS A 55 14.82 -6.17 -0.13
C LYS A 55 13.75 -5.35 0.58
N LEU A 56 12.51 -5.52 0.14
CA LEU A 56 11.37 -4.83 0.75
C LEU A 56 10.58 -5.75 1.67
N VAL A 57 10.69 -7.07 1.46
CA VAL A 57 10.09 -8.05 2.36
C VAL A 57 11.09 -9.14 2.67
N ASN A 58 10.87 -9.81 3.80
CA ASN A 58 11.58 -11.03 4.16
C ASN A 58 10.61 -12.17 3.87
N TYR A 59 10.99 -13.08 2.97
CA TYR A 59 10.12 -14.15 2.55
C TYR A 59 10.91 -15.42 2.30
N ALA A 60 10.47 -16.50 2.91
CA ALA A 60 10.97 -17.84 2.65
C ALA A 60 9.74 -18.72 2.41
N PRO A 61 9.82 -19.73 1.54
CA PRO A 61 8.68 -20.61 1.28
C PRO A 61 8.12 -21.18 2.57
N TYR A 62 6.81 -21.19 2.67
CA TYR A 62 6.06 -21.74 3.80
C TYR A 62 6.27 -21.00 5.12
N ASP A 63 6.90 -19.84 5.07
CA ASP A 63 7.17 -19.07 6.29
C ASP A 63 6.35 -17.80 6.30
N VAL A 64 6.40 -17.07 7.42
CA VAL A 64 5.71 -15.80 7.52
C VAL A 64 6.45 -14.76 6.70
N ILE A 65 5.70 -13.78 6.23
CA ILE A 65 6.21 -12.66 5.47
C ILE A 65 6.31 -11.48 6.42
N THR A 66 7.44 -10.80 6.43
CA THR A 66 7.59 -9.57 7.21
C THR A 66 8.13 -8.49 6.29
N LEU A 67 7.88 -7.23 6.66
CA LEU A 67 8.40 -6.10 5.91
C LEU A 67 9.78 -5.73 6.43
N THR A 68 10.68 -5.35 5.53
CA THR A 68 11.93 -4.72 5.95
C THR A 68 11.62 -3.27 6.32
N ASP A 69 12.58 -2.55 6.89
CA ASP A 69 12.38 -1.14 7.19
C ASP A 69 12.03 -0.36 5.92
N SER A 70 12.69 -0.67 4.81
CA SER A 70 12.39 -0.01 3.53
C SER A 70 11.00 -0.33 3.04
N GLY A 71 10.59 -1.60 3.15
CA GLY A 71 9.25 -2.02 2.74
C GLY A 71 8.18 -1.36 3.58
N GLU A 72 8.41 -1.25 4.89
CA GLU A 72 7.46 -0.60 5.77
C GLU A 72 7.30 0.88 5.44
N ARG A 73 8.41 1.57 5.14
CA ARG A 73 8.33 2.98 4.77
C ARG A 73 7.49 3.19 3.51
N ILE A 74 7.68 2.33 2.51
CA ILE A 74 6.90 2.43 1.27
C ILE A 74 5.43 2.12 1.55
N ALA A 75 5.15 1.08 2.34
CA ALA A 75 3.78 0.71 2.68
C ALA A 75 3.07 1.84 3.42
N LEU A 76 3.75 2.45 4.39
CA LEU A 76 3.17 3.57 5.15
C LEU A 76 2.92 4.78 4.27
N ASP A 77 3.79 5.03 3.30
CA ASP A 77 3.59 6.13 2.36
C ASP A 77 2.34 5.88 1.50
N VAL A 78 2.15 4.65 1.04
CA VAL A 78 0.96 4.30 0.26
C VAL A 78 -0.30 4.45 1.11
N VAL A 79 -0.25 3.98 2.36
CA VAL A 79 -1.39 4.10 3.28
C VAL A 79 -1.73 5.58 3.51
N LYS A 80 -0.71 6.42 3.70
CA LYS A 80 -0.92 7.84 3.91
C LYS A 80 -1.56 8.50 2.68
N ARG A 81 -1.09 8.14 1.49
CA ARG A 81 -1.70 8.65 0.25
C ARG A 81 -3.16 8.25 0.15
N HIS A 82 -3.43 6.98 0.42
CA HIS A 82 -4.80 6.47 0.37
C HIS A 82 -5.71 7.23 1.33
N THR A 83 -5.29 7.34 2.58
CA THR A 83 -6.10 7.99 3.61
C THR A 83 -6.36 9.45 3.25
N THR A 84 -5.33 10.18 2.82
CA THR A 84 -5.45 11.59 2.48
C THR A 84 -6.41 11.79 1.31
N LEU A 85 -6.25 10.97 0.26
CA LEU A 85 -7.11 11.07 -0.92
C LEU A 85 -8.54 10.69 -0.59
N SER A 86 -8.72 9.64 0.20
CA SER A 86 -10.06 9.21 0.59
C SER A 86 -10.76 10.32 1.41
N GLU A 87 -10.04 10.95 2.32
CA GLU A 87 -10.59 12.05 3.10
C GLU A 87 -10.94 13.25 2.23
N PHE A 88 -10.09 13.56 1.26
CA PHE A 88 -10.36 14.66 0.35
C PHE A 88 -11.64 14.38 -0.45
N LEU A 89 -11.74 13.19 -1.03
CA LEU A 89 -12.91 12.84 -1.83
C LEU A 89 -14.18 12.82 -1.00
N ASN A 90 -14.10 12.35 0.23
CA ASN A 90 -15.26 12.25 1.10
C ASN A 90 -15.63 13.60 1.74
N LYS A 91 -14.69 14.23 2.42
CA LYS A 91 -15.00 15.43 3.21
C LYS A 91 -15.09 16.69 2.38
N VAL A 92 -14.22 16.84 1.38
CA VAL A 92 -14.19 18.05 0.58
C VAL A 92 -15.16 17.97 -0.59
N LEU A 93 -15.14 16.85 -1.33
CA LEU A 93 -15.99 16.70 -2.50
C LEU A 93 -17.35 16.08 -2.19
N GLY A 94 -17.55 15.60 -0.98
CA GLY A 94 -18.86 15.09 -0.57
C GLY A 94 -19.23 13.73 -1.13
N LEU A 95 -18.25 12.94 -1.59
CA LEU A 95 -18.53 11.61 -2.12
C LEU A 95 -18.70 10.62 -0.98
N ASP A 96 -19.46 9.55 -1.21
CA ASP A 96 -19.69 8.56 -0.17
C ASP A 96 -18.40 7.76 0.10
N ALA A 97 -18.42 6.99 1.19
CA ALA A 97 -17.22 6.28 1.64
C ALA A 97 -16.72 5.29 0.61
N ALA A 98 -17.62 4.54 -0.03
CA ALA A 98 -17.21 3.52 -0.99
C ALA A 98 -16.57 4.14 -2.23
N THR A 99 -17.18 5.19 -2.78
CA THR A 99 -16.64 5.89 -3.94
C THR A 99 -15.30 6.55 -3.60
N SER A 100 -15.21 7.14 -2.41
CA SER A 100 -13.98 7.79 -1.96
C SER A 100 -12.84 6.79 -1.82
N ASP A 101 -13.13 5.62 -1.25
CA ASP A 101 -12.13 4.59 -1.06
C ASP A 101 -11.64 4.04 -2.39
N GLU A 102 -12.57 3.76 -3.31
CA GLU A 102 -12.20 3.25 -4.63
C GLU A 102 -11.40 4.28 -5.43
N GLY A 103 -11.84 5.54 -5.40
CA GLY A 103 -11.13 6.61 -6.08
C GLY A 103 -9.73 6.80 -5.55
N ALA A 104 -9.59 6.76 -4.21
CA ALA A 104 -8.28 6.89 -3.58
C ALA A 104 -7.34 5.77 -4.01
N CYS A 105 -7.84 4.54 -4.08
CA CYS A 105 -7.03 3.41 -4.54
C CYS A 105 -6.47 3.63 -5.94
N ARG A 106 -7.26 4.23 -6.80
CA ARG A 106 -6.82 4.49 -8.18
C ARG A 106 -5.84 5.65 -8.28
N MET A 107 -5.98 6.64 -7.41
CA MET A 107 -5.19 7.86 -7.49
C MET A 107 -3.88 7.78 -6.73
N GLU A 108 -3.81 6.96 -5.69
CA GLU A 108 -2.72 7.01 -4.73
C GLU A 108 -1.34 6.73 -5.32
N HIS A 109 -1.29 5.94 -6.38
CA HIS A 109 0.00 5.58 -6.98
C HIS A 109 0.51 6.64 -7.97
N ALA A 110 -0.31 7.62 -8.29
CA ALA A 110 0.01 8.59 -9.32
C ALA A 110 0.42 9.96 -8.80
N ILE A 111 0.19 10.26 -7.53
CA ILE A 111 0.48 11.60 -7.03
C ILE A 111 1.88 11.69 -6.45
N SER A 112 2.50 12.85 -6.63
CA SER A 112 3.83 13.09 -6.08
C SER A 112 3.73 13.45 -4.60
N GLY A 113 4.88 13.40 -3.91
CA GLY A 113 4.93 13.81 -2.51
C GLY A 113 4.53 15.27 -2.32
N GLU A 114 4.86 16.12 -3.28
CA GLU A 114 4.49 17.54 -3.19
C GLU A 114 2.98 17.72 -3.25
N ILE A 115 2.32 17.01 -4.17
CA ILE A 115 0.86 17.07 -4.26
C ILE A 115 0.23 16.54 -2.98
N LEU A 116 0.77 15.43 -2.45
CA LEU A 116 0.26 14.85 -1.22
C LEU A 116 0.38 15.84 -0.06
N ASP A 117 1.53 16.48 0.09
CA ASP A 117 1.75 17.43 1.17
C ASP A 117 0.76 18.59 1.12
N ARG A 118 0.48 19.08 -0.08
CA ARG A 118 -0.48 20.18 -0.24
C ARG A 118 -1.90 19.70 0.07
N LEU A 119 -2.24 18.49 -0.32
CA LEU A 119 -3.56 17.93 -0.02
C LEU A 119 -3.74 17.70 1.47
N VAL A 120 -2.70 17.21 2.17
CA VAL A 120 -2.76 17.02 3.61
C VAL A 120 -3.08 18.35 4.30
N LYS A 121 -2.37 19.41 3.92
CA LYS A 121 -2.61 20.72 4.50
C LYS A 121 -4.02 21.22 4.22
N PHE A 122 -4.50 21.00 3.01
CA PHE A 122 -5.83 21.46 2.63
C PHE A 122 -6.92 20.72 3.39
N VAL A 123 -6.80 19.40 3.50
CA VAL A 123 -7.80 18.59 4.19
C VAL A 123 -7.89 18.97 5.68
N GLN A 124 -6.78 19.39 6.26
CA GLN A 124 -6.77 19.78 7.66
C GLN A 124 -7.66 20.98 7.96
N TYR A 125 -8.07 21.75 6.96
CA TYR A 125 -8.99 22.86 7.15
C TYR A 125 -10.44 22.39 7.18
N PHE A 126 -10.69 21.16 6.88
CA PHE A 126 -12.04 20.62 6.93
C PHE A 126 -12.18 19.65 8.09
#